data_96187a128efa4bb19836fa42562b1e14
#
_entry.id   96187a128efa4bb19836fa42562b1e14
#
_cell.length_a   1.000
_cell.length_b   1.000
_cell.length_c   1.000
_cell.angle_alpha   90.00
_cell.angle_beta   90.00
_cell.angle_gamma   90.00
#
_symmetry.space_group_name_H-M   'P 1'
#
loop_
_entity.id
_entity.type
_entity.pdbx_description
1 polymer ?
#
loop_
_entity_poly.entity_id
_entity_poly.type
_entity_poly.pdbx_seq_one_letter_code
_entity_poly.pdbx_strand_id
1 'polypeptide(L)'
;LRLSWGMTGSMAGVSNYAPLSLISAGGASYNGSAGFQISQDARALTWEKASQFNIGFDIEMFQSRLTLNVDMFYQKTTDLLFKKPVNASTGYTTLQSNIGSLENKGLELALNGKILTGKFKWDLGGNISFVKNKLLSLIEGSEMYVVPSSGSNLLGGSMHALINGEPISTFYMLKMEGIYQRDDEVPAKLYAKGVRAGDVRYFDYNE
;
A
#
# COMPACT_ATOMS: atom_id res chain seq x y z
N LEU A 1 -20.81 25.78 -3.42
CA LEU A 1 -20.56 24.58 -4.22
C LEU A 1 -19.24 24.73 -4.93
N ARG A 2 -18.35 23.75 -4.77
CA ARG A 2 -17.07 23.65 -5.48
C ARG A 2 -17.07 22.37 -6.31
N LEU A 3 -16.56 22.46 -7.53
CA LEU A 3 -16.41 21.34 -8.43
C LEU A 3 -15.04 21.46 -9.09
N SER A 4 -14.22 20.42 -9.01
CA SER A 4 -12.92 20.42 -9.66
C SER A 4 -12.57 19.06 -10.22
N TRP A 5 -11.85 19.08 -11.32
CA TRP A 5 -11.22 17.92 -11.92
C TRP A 5 -9.82 18.30 -12.37
N GLY A 6 -8.88 17.39 -12.19
CA GLY A 6 -7.50 17.60 -12.61
C GLY A 6 -6.76 16.30 -12.78
N MET A 7 -5.65 16.37 -13.52
CA MET A 7 -4.71 15.28 -13.70
C MET A 7 -3.31 15.76 -13.34
N THR A 8 -2.59 14.96 -12.54
CA THR A 8 -1.20 15.23 -12.15
C THR A 8 -0.33 14.04 -12.49
N GLY A 9 0.91 14.32 -12.86
CA GLY A 9 1.95 13.30 -13.08
C GLY A 9 2.95 13.27 -11.93
N SER A 10 3.46 12.09 -11.61
CA SER A 10 4.53 11.90 -10.62
C SER A 10 5.58 10.92 -11.13
N MET A 11 6.84 11.22 -10.85
CA MET A 11 7.99 10.31 -11.03
C MET A 11 8.68 10.07 -9.70
N ALA A 12 7.95 10.17 -8.59
CA ALA A 12 8.49 9.96 -7.25
C ALA A 12 9.10 8.55 -7.14
N GLY A 13 10.30 8.47 -6.57
CA GLY A 13 11.01 7.19 -6.42
C GLY A 13 11.82 6.74 -7.64
N VAL A 14 11.84 7.50 -8.73
CA VAL A 14 12.74 7.31 -9.87
C VAL A 14 13.94 8.25 -9.74
N SER A 15 15.15 7.70 -9.81
CA SER A 15 16.37 8.51 -9.80
C SER A 15 16.42 9.41 -11.05
N ASN A 16 16.94 10.63 -10.90
CA ASN A 16 17.19 11.54 -12.02
C ASN A 16 18.13 10.95 -13.08
N TYR A 17 18.93 9.96 -12.70
CA TYR A 17 19.86 9.25 -13.58
C TYR A 17 19.31 7.91 -14.07
N ALA A 18 18.07 7.56 -13.75
CA ALA A 18 17.45 6.28 -14.13
C ALA A 18 17.47 6.01 -15.65
N PRO A 19 17.33 7.01 -16.55
CA PRO A 19 17.46 6.79 -17.99
C PRO A 19 18.87 6.42 -18.46
N LEU A 20 19.87 6.61 -17.59
CA LEU A 20 21.26 6.27 -17.91
C LEU A 20 21.58 4.87 -17.39
N SER A 21 22.08 4.01 -18.26
CA SER A 21 22.61 2.71 -17.86
C SER A 21 23.92 2.89 -17.11
N LEU A 22 23.85 3.02 -15.79
CA LEU A 22 25.00 3.21 -14.92
C LEU A 22 25.67 1.87 -14.65
N ILE A 23 26.99 1.88 -14.53
CA ILE A 23 27.79 0.73 -14.13
C ILE A 23 28.22 0.91 -12.69
N SER A 24 27.89 -0.05 -11.82
CA SER A 24 28.35 -0.10 -10.43
C SER A 24 29.37 -1.23 -10.24
N ALA A 25 30.45 -0.93 -9.55
CA ALA A 25 31.44 -1.93 -9.15
C ALA A 25 31.00 -2.59 -7.82
N GLY A 26 31.22 -3.89 -7.67
CA GLY A 26 30.99 -4.62 -6.42
C GLY A 26 29.59 -5.18 -6.23
N GLY A 27 28.64 -4.95 -7.14
CA GLY A 27 27.29 -5.52 -7.08
C GLY A 27 27.17 -6.96 -7.61
N ALA A 28 28.16 -7.44 -8.31
CA ALA A 28 28.24 -8.79 -8.85
C ALA A 28 29.61 -9.41 -8.53
N SER A 29 29.66 -10.70 -8.30
CA SER A 29 30.91 -11.45 -8.19
C SER A 29 30.82 -12.74 -9.00
N TYR A 30 31.90 -13.10 -9.65
CA TYR A 30 32.07 -14.38 -10.35
C TYR A 30 33.34 -15.04 -9.88
N ASN A 31 33.22 -16.24 -9.36
CA ASN A 31 34.36 -17.04 -8.87
C ASN A 31 35.30 -16.28 -7.92
N GLY A 32 34.71 -15.50 -6.99
CA GLY A 32 35.47 -14.71 -6.00
C GLY A 32 36.06 -13.39 -6.51
N SER A 33 35.95 -13.08 -7.80
CA SER A 33 36.38 -11.81 -8.39
C SER A 33 35.24 -10.81 -8.42
N ALA A 34 35.50 -9.55 -8.05
CA ALA A 34 34.54 -8.48 -8.14
C ALA A 34 34.16 -8.21 -9.60
N GLY A 35 32.86 -8.12 -9.87
CA GLY A 35 32.32 -7.84 -11.19
C GLY A 35 31.68 -6.46 -11.24
N PHE A 36 31.13 -6.12 -12.40
CA PHE A 36 30.36 -4.90 -12.63
C PHE A 36 28.88 -5.28 -12.84
N GLN A 37 27.99 -4.51 -12.27
CA GLN A 37 26.56 -4.62 -12.51
C GLN A 37 26.09 -3.39 -13.27
N ILE A 38 25.33 -3.59 -14.35
CA ILE A 38 24.70 -2.52 -15.11
C ILE A 38 23.35 -2.24 -14.47
N SER A 39 23.00 -0.96 -14.24
CA SER A 39 21.68 -0.58 -13.77
C SER A 39 20.63 -0.87 -14.84
N GLN A 40 19.37 -1.06 -14.38
CA GLN A 40 18.25 -1.21 -15.30
C GLN A 40 18.13 0.02 -16.22
N ASP A 41 17.88 -0.22 -17.49
CA ASP A 41 17.48 0.85 -18.43
C ASP A 41 16.04 1.29 -18.13
N ALA A 42 15.89 2.51 -17.68
CA ALA A 42 14.59 3.09 -17.27
C ALA A 42 14.00 4.03 -18.34
N ARG A 43 14.53 4.01 -19.58
CA ARG A 43 14.02 4.90 -20.68
C ARG A 43 12.58 4.63 -21.04
N ALA A 44 12.07 3.44 -20.81
CA ALA A 44 10.67 3.07 -21.06
C ALA A 44 9.71 3.50 -19.94
N LEU A 45 10.22 4.02 -18.81
CA LEU A 45 9.36 4.46 -17.70
C LEU A 45 8.63 5.76 -18.07
N THR A 46 7.38 5.80 -17.68
CA THR A 46 6.50 6.98 -17.79
C THR A 46 6.06 7.46 -16.42
N TRP A 47 5.42 8.63 -16.39
CA TRP A 47 4.87 9.20 -15.16
C TRP A 47 3.69 8.37 -14.66
N GLU A 48 3.61 8.21 -13.34
CA GLU A 48 2.35 7.85 -12.71
C GLU A 48 1.34 8.98 -12.95
N LYS A 49 0.11 8.63 -13.33
CA LYS A 49 -0.95 9.58 -13.65
C LYS A 49 -2.06 9.47 -12.62
N ALA A 50 -2.26 10.53 -11.85
CA ALA A 50 -3.37 10.64 -10.90
C ALA A 50 -4.43 11.59 -11.49
N SER A 51 -5.62 11.05 -11.78
CA SER A 51 -6.82 11.82 -12.16
C SER A 51 -7.72 11.92 -10.93
N GLN A 52 -8.06 13.15 -10.55
CA GLN A 52 -8.87 13.42 -9.36
C GLN A 52 -10.07 14.28 -9.72
N PHE A 53 -11.21 13.91 -9.15
CA PHE A 53 -12.46 14.62 -9.20
C PHE A 53 -12.93 14.95 -7.78
N ASN A 54 -13.31 16.21 -7.52
CA ASN A 54 -13.76 16.66 -6.21
C ASN A 54 -15.09 17.43 -6.33
N ILE A 55 -15.97 17.20 -5.35
CA ILE A 55 -17.18 17.98 -5.13
C ILE A 55 -17.17 18.47 -3.69
N GLY A 56 -17.31 19.78 -3.49
CA GLY A 56 -17.36 20.39 -2.17
C GLY A 56 -18.59 21.27 -1.98
N PHE A 57 -19.12 21.23 -0.76
CA PHE A 57 -20.22 22.09 -0.31
C PHE A 57 -19.75 22.84 0.93
N ASP A 58 -19.85 24.16 0.87
CA ASP A 58 -19.61 25.05 2.01
C ASP A 58 -20.96 25.66 2.39
N ILE A 59 -21.42 25.36 3.59
CA ILE A 59 -22.73 25.77 4.10
C ILE A 59 -22.49 26.60 5.34
N GLU A 60 -22.98 27.85 5.30
CA GLU A 60 -22.98 28.73 6.44
C GLU A 60 -24.42 28.97 6.92
N MET A 61 -24.63 28.83 8.22
CA MET A 61 -25.94 28.98 8.85
C MET A 61 -25.87 29.91 10.05
N PHE A 62 -27.00 30.47 10.43
CA PHE A 62 -27.18 31.33 11.63
C PHE A 62 -26.19 32.50 11.64
N GLN A 63 -26.10 33.27 10.53
CA GLN A 63 -25.21 34.42 10.38
C GLN A 63 -23.72 34.03 10.58
N SER A 64 -23.30 32.97 9.91
CA SER A 64 -21.95 32.41 10.00
C SER A 64 -21.52 31.95 11.40
N ARG A 65 -22.51 31.59 12.24
CA ARG A 65 -22.26 30.97 13.55
C ARG A 65 -22.01 29.48 13.43
N LEU A 66 -22.53 28.84 12.39
CA LEU A 66 -22.29 27.43 12.10
C LEU A 66 -21.84 27.30 10.66
N THR A 67 -20.67 26.69 10.48
CA THR A 67 -20.09 26.40 9.16
C THR A 67 -19.93 24.90 9.02
N LEU A 68 -20.49 24.35 7.95
CA LEU A 68 -20.35 22.95 7.56
C LEU A 68 -19.66 22.89 6.19
N ASN A 69 -18.53 22.18 6.13
CA ASN A 69 -17.83 21.84 4.89
C ASN A 69 -17.99 20.34 4.65
N VAL A 70 -18.39 19.99 3.45
CA VAL A 70 -18.54 18.62 2.98
C VAL A 70 -17.75 18.49 1.70
N ASP A 71 -16.74 17.63 1.69
CA ASP A 71 -15.91 17.37 0.51
C ASP A 71 -15.96 15.86 0.16
N MET A 72 -16.26 15.57 -1.09
CA MET A 72 -16.22 14.23 -1.67
C MET A 72 -15.15 14.21 -2.74
N PHE A 73 -14.32 13.19 -2.72
CA PHE A 73 -13.29 13.02 -3.73
C PHE A 73 -13.24 11.59 -4.30
N TYR A 74 -12.86 11.52 -5.56
CA TYR A 74 -12.54 10.29 -6.26
C TYR A 74 -11.24 10.50 -7.01
N GLN A 75 -10.23 9.66 -6.73
CA GLN A 75 -8.93 9.69 -7.39
C GLN A 75 -8.60 8.32 -7.94
N LYS A 76 -8.19 8.29 -9.21
CA LYS A 76 -7.64 7.10 -9.86
C LYS A 76 -6.21 7.37 -10.29
N THR A 77 -5.29 6.54 -9.80
CA THR A 77 -3.88 6.57 -10.21
C THR A 77 -3.60 5.38 -11.11
N THR A 78 -3.02 5.63 -12.27
CA THR A 78 -2.61 4.61 -13.26
C THR A 78 -1.13 4.68 -13.51
N ASP A 79 -0.60 3.66 -14.16
CA ASP A 79 0.83 3.57 -14.51
C ASP A 79 1.74 3.64 -13.27
N LEU A 80 1.30 3.02 -12.13
CA LEU A 80 2.06 3.01 -10.89
C LEU A 80 3.47 2.46 -11.11
N LEU A 81 4.46 3.17 -10.58
CA LEU A 81 5.86 2.76 -10.63
C LEU A 81 6.13 1.68 -9.57
N PHE A 82 6.24 0.46 -10.00
CA PHE A 82 6.41 -0.69 -9.13
C PHE A 82 7.65 -1.51 -9.51
N LYS A 83 8.33 -2.07 -8.48
CA LYS A 83 9.44 -3.00 -8.67
C LYS A 83 8.92 -4.41 -8.89
N LYS A 84 8.74 -4.80 -10.15
CA LYS A 84 8.32 -6.14 -10.55
C LYS A 84 9.45 -7.13 -10.28
N PRO A 85 9.21 -8.25 -9.57
CA PRO A 85 10.18 -9.33 -9.48
C PRO A 85 10.39 -9.98 -10.86
N VAL A 86 11.61 -10.31 -11.17
CA VAL A 86 11.97 -10.97 -12.44
C VAL A 86 12.87 -12.17 -12.18
N ASN A 87 12.95 -13.06 -13.15
CA ASN A 87 13.84 -14.22 -13.05
C ASN A 87 15.31 -13.76 -12.96
N ALA A 88 16.06 -14.31 -12.03
CA ALA A 88 17.46 -13.96 -11.79
C ALA A 88 18.37 -14.20 -13.05
N SER A 89 17.92 -15.02 -14.00
CA SER A 89 18.63 -15.21 -15.28
C SER A 89 18.73 -13.94 -16.13
N THR A 90 17.89 -12.91 -15.83
CA THR A 90 17.98 -11.60 -16.49
C THR A 90 19.13 -10.73 -15.97
N GLY A 91 19.81 -11.15 -14.89
CA GLY A 91 20.82 -10.36 -14.19
C GLY A 91 20.24 -9.40 -13.15
N TYR A 92 18.92 -9.37 -12.98
CA TYR A 92 18.23 -8.54 -12.00
C TYR A 92 17.31 -9.39 -11.13
N THR A 93 17.07 -8.95 -9.91
CA THR A 93 16.04 -9.54 -9.03
C THR A 93 14.69 -8.84 -9.17
N THR A 94 14.74 -7.55 -9.51
CA THR A 94 13.54 -6.72 -9.75
C THR A 94 13.80 -5.75 -10.88
N LEU A 95 12.77 -5.43 -11.64
CA LEU A 95 12.76 -4.35 -12.63
C LEU A 95 11.67 -3.33 -12.28
N GLN A 96 11.99 -2.04 -12.36
CA GLN A 96 11.01 -0.98 -12.21
C GLN A 96 10.19 -0.88 -13.50
N SER A 97 8.87 -0.83 -13.36
CA SER A 97 7.92 -0.80 -14.49
C SER A 97 6.69 0.01 -14.11
N ASN A 98 6.04 0.61 -15.10
CA ASN A 98 4.73 1.24 -14.91
C ASN A 98 3.65 0.16 -15.01
N ILE A 99 3.19 -0.32 -13.87
CA ILE A 99 2.19 -1.39 -13.77
C ILE A 99 1.26 -1.11 -12.61
N GLY A 100 0.01 -1.51 -12.82
CA GLY A 100 -0.99 -1.38 -11.78
C GLY A 100 -1.74 -0.05 -11.77
N SER A 101 -2.85 -0.08 -11.08
CA SER A 101 -3.70 1.09 -10.85
C SER A 101 -4.38 1.02 -9.50
N LEU A 102 -4.60 2.18 -8.91
CA LEU A 102 -5.16 2.38 -7.58
C LEU A 102 -6.33 3.36 -7.63
N GLU A 103 -7.35 3.10 -6.86
CA GLU A 103 -8.48 3.98 -6.61
C GLU A 103 -8.49 4.44 -5.16
N ASN A 104 -8.69 5.74 -4.95
CA ASN A 104 -8.97 6.34 -3.67
C ASN A 104 -10.27 7.14 -3.76
N LYS A 105 -11.16 6.96 -2.80
CA LYS A 105 -12.38 7.76 -2.69
C LYS A 105 -12.70 8.05 -1.23
N GLY A 106 -13.25 9.20 -0.98
CA GLY A 106 -13.57 9.60 0.38
C GLY A 106 -14.61 10.68 0.51
N LEU A 107 -15.02 10.83 1.76
CA LEU A 107 -15.91 11.87 2.25
C LEU A 107 -15.23 12.52 3.44
N GLU A 108 -15.13 13.83 3.41
CA GLU A 108 -14.60 14.66 4.48
C GLU A 108 -15.68 15.62 4.97
N LEU A 109 -15.85 15.68 6.26
CA LEU A 109 -16.82 16.56 6.92
C LEU A 109 -16.07 17.42 7.94
N ALA A 110 -16.27 18.72 7.91
CA ALA A 110 -15.77 19.63 8.92
C ALA A 110 -16.91 20.54 9.40
N LEU A 111 -17.11 20.59 10.71
CA LEU A 111 -18.13 21.40 11.36
C LEU A 111 -17.45 22.35 12.34
N ASN A 112 -17.76 23.66 12.23
CA ASN A 112 -17.31 24.68 13.14
C ASN A 112 -18.48 25.49 13.61
N GLY A 113 -18.59 25.73 14.93
CA GLY A 113 -19.68 26.44 15.55
C GLY A 113 -19.21 27.45 16.58
N LYS A 114 -19.72 28.68 16.50
CA LYS A 114 -19.59 29.73 17.53
C LYS A 114 -20.71 29.55 18.54
N ILE A 115 -20.47 28.80 19.60
CA ILE A 115 -21.47 28.39 20.57
C ILE A 115 -21.91 29.61 21.43
N LEU A 116 -20.91 30.35 21.93
CA LEU A 116 -21.14 31.55 22.73
C LEU A 116 -20.43 32.73 22.07
N THR A 117 -21.17 33.85 21.90
CA THR A 117 -20.69 35.05 21.23
C THR A 117 -20.78 36.32 22.09
N GLY A 118 -21.08 36.17 23.40
CA GLY A 118 -21.23 37.26 24.36
C GLY A 118 -19.88 37.73 24.94
N LYS A 119 -19.89 38.14 26.23
CA LYS A 119 -18.66 38.49 26.97
C LYS A 119 -17.69 37.28 27.03
N PHE A 120 -18.22 36.09 27.20
CA PHE A 120 -17.50 34.84 27.05
C PHE A 120 -17.74 34.32 25.64
N LYS A 121 -16.63 34.04 24.94
CA LYS A 121 -16.67 33.47 23.58
C LYS A 121 -16.24 32.03 23.66
N TRP A 122 -16.99 31.15 23.01
CA TRP A 122 -16.67 29.73 22.91
C TRP A 122 -16.96 29.23 21.52
N ASP A 123 -15.92 28.76 20.84
CA ASP A 123 -15.96 28.16 19.52
C ASP A 123 -15.69 26.67 19.67
N LEU A 124 -16.42 25.82 18.95
CA LEU A 124 -16.23 24.38 18.89
C LEU A 124 -16.12 23.96 17.44
N GLY A 125 -15.10 23.16 17.12
CA GLY A 125 -14.90 22.59 15.79
C GLY A 125 -14.48 21.14 15.86
N GLY A 126 -14.84 20.40 14.81
CA GLY A 126 -14.45 19.01 14.62
C GLY A 126 -14.46 18.64 13.15
N ASN A 127 -13.68 17.65 12.79
CA ASN A 127 -13.69 17.05 11.46
C ASN A 127 -13.66 15.53 11.53
N ILE A 128 -14.18 14.89 10.50
CA ILE A 128 -14.11 13.45 10.30
C ILE A 128 -13.89 13.16 8.82
N SER A 129 -13.05 12.18 8.52
CA SER A 129 -12.73 11.75 7.17
C SER A 129 -12.93 10.25 7.04
N PHE A 130 -13.58 9.83 5.97
CA PHE A 130 -13.77 8.44 5.59
C PHE A 130 -13.10 8.22 4.24
N VAL A 131 -12.04 7.43 4.21
CA VAL A 131 -11.27 7.13 3.01
C VAL A 131 -11.27 5.64 2.75
N LYS A 132 -11.53 5.25 1.49
CA LYS A 132 -11.38 3.89 1.01
C LYS A 132 -10.42 3.88 -0.15
N ASN A 133 -9.42 3.01 -0.09
CA ASN A 133 -8.56 2.71 -1.22
C ASN A 133 -8.84 1.31 -1.76
N LYS A 134 -8.53 1.09 -3.03
CA LYS A 134 -8.70 -0.18 -3.71
C LYS A 134 -7.64 -0.34 -4.79
N LEU A 135 -6.91 -1.43 -4.76
CA LEU A 135 -6.04 -1.82 -5.85
C LEU A 135 -6.90 -2.35 -7.01
N LEU A 136 -6.85 -1.71 -8.17
CA LEU A 136 -7.67 -2.08 -9.32
C LEU A 136 -6.98 -3.11 -10.21
N SER A 137 -5.68 -2.97 -10.39
CA SER A 137 -4.86 -3.90 -11.14
C SER A 137 -3.46 -3.93 -10.56
N LEU A 138 -2.81 -5.09 -10.70
CA LEU A 138 -1.46 -5.35 -10.29
C LEU A 138 -0.65 -5.79 -11.51
N ILE A 139 0.45 -6.48 -11.31
CA ILE A 139 1.29 -7.09 -12.36
C ILE A 139 0.44 -7.99 -13.25
N GLU A 140 0.61 -7.85 -14.55
CA GLU A 140 -0.07 -8.67 -15.55
C GLU A 140 0.07 -10.17 -15.25
N GLY A 141 -1.06 -10.90 -15.22
CA GLY A 141 -1.11 -12.31 -14.89
C GLY A 141 -1.02 -12.65 -13.39
N SER A 142 -1.04 -11.66 -12.49
CA SER A 142 -1.02 -11.90 -11.05
C SER A 142 -2.19 -11.19 -10.35
N GLU A 143 -2.97 -11.93 -9.59
CA GLU A 143 -4.06 -11.38 -8.75
C GLU A 143 -3.56 -10.95 -7.37
N MET A 144 -2.42 -11.48 -6.94
CA MET A 144 -1.84 -11.21 -5.62
C MET A 144 -0.31 -11.13 -5.70
N TYR A 145 0.26 -10.19 -4.95
CA TYR A 145 1.70 -10.07 -4.71
C TYR A 145 1.97 -9.94 -3.21
N VAL A 146 2.68 -10.92 -2.65
CA VAL A 146 3.11 -10.87 -1.24
C VAL A 146 4.32 -9.96 -1.14
N VAL A 147 4.21 -8.88 -0.36
CA VAL A 147 5.29 -7.90 -0.19
C VAL A 147 6.40 -8.51 0.66
N PRO A 148 7.63 -8.69 0.13
CA PRO A 148 8.72 -9.23 0.92
C PRO A 148 9.01 -8.36 2.15
N SER A 149 9.09 -8.97 3.32
CA SER A 149 9.51 -8.29 4.54
C SER A 149 11.02 -8.45 4.72
N SER A 150 11.72 -7.35 4.90
CA SER A 150 13.17 -7.33 5.16
C SER A 150 13.54 -7.54 6.63
N GLY A 151 12.60 -7.84 7.50
CA GLY A 151 12.82 -8.04 8.93
C GLY A 151 12.65 -9.51 9.35
N SER A 152 13.39 -9.94 10.36
CA SER A 152 13.15 -11.19 11.08
C SER A 152 11.90 -11.04 11.93
N ASN A 153 10.72 -11.23 11.34
CA ASN A 153 9.51 -11.42 12.12
C ASN A 153 9.56 -12.83 12.73
N LEU A 154 9.14 -12.95 13.96
CA LEU A 154 8.99 -14.24 14.69
C LEU A 154 8.23 -15.31 13.89
N LEU A 155 7.48 -14.92 12.85
CA LEU A 155 6.67 -15.78 11.99
C LEU A 155 7.28 -16.03 10.61
N GLY A 156 8.49 -15.53 10.32
CA GLY A 156 9.26 -15.87 9.11
C GLY A 156 8.64 -15.45 7.77
N GLY A 157 7.62 -14.58 7.76
CA GLY A 157 6.86 -14.26 6.55
C GLY A 157 6.48 -12.80 6.40
N SER A 158 6.03 -12.45 5.22
CA SER A 158 5.44 -11.16 4.91
C SER A 158 4.08 -11.02 5.59
N MET A 159 3.81 -9.85 6.19
CA MET A 159 2.53 -9.59 6.86
C MET A 159 1.52 -8.88 5.95
N HIS A 160 1.93 -8.47 4.75
CA HIS A 160 1.08 -7.71 3.83
C HIS A 160 1.11 -8.31 2.43
N ALA A 161 -0.01 -8.22 1.75
CA ALA A 161 -0.12 -8.53 0.34
C ALA A 161 -0.85 -7.41 -0.41
N LEU A 162 -0.47 -7.24 -1.67
CA LEU A 162 -1.21 -6.47 -2.64
C LEU A 162 -2.15 -7.44 -3.37
N ILE A 163 -3.45 -7.25 -3.25
CA ILE A 163 -4.47 -8.13 -3.80
C ILE A 163 -5.42 -7.29 -4.65
N ASN A 164 -5.67 -7.71 -5.89
CA ASN A 164 -6.60 -7.01 -6.75
C ASN A 164 -8.00 -6.98 -6.10
N GLY A 165 -8.57 -5.79 -6.05
CA GLY A 165 -9.86 -5.57 -5.43
C GLY A 165 -9.85 -5.22 -3.95
N GLU A 166 -8.71 -5.36 -3.27
CA GLU A 166 -8.53 -5.10 -1.85
C GLU A 166 -7.72 -3.81 -1.59
N PRO A 167 -7.72 -3.28 -0.36
CA PRO A 167 -6.86 -2.17 0.04
C PRO A 167 -5.37 -2.51 -0.09
N ILE A 168 -4.53 -1.48 -0.38
CA ILE A 168 -3.08 -1.66 -0.54
C ILE A 168 -2.34 -2.15 0.72
N SER A 169 -2.95 -2.02 1.89
CA SER A 169 -2.38 -2.45 3.17
C SER A 169 -3.10 -3.67 3.74
N THR A 170 -3.56 -4.58 2.88
CA THR A 170 -4.24 -5.79 3.32
C THR A 170 -3.27 -6.71 4.05
N PHE A 171 -3.62 -7.10 5.26
CA PHE A 171 -2.85 -8.08 6.02
C PHE A 171 -2.99 -9.46 5.38
N TYR A 172 -1.86 -10.13 5.22
CA TYR A 172 -1.77 -11.50 4.73
C TYR A 172 -0.99 -12.34 5.74
N MET A 173 -1.71 -12.99 6.62
CA MET A 173 -1.12 -13.71 7.75
C MET A 173 -1.83 -15.03 7.99
N LEU A 174 -1.14 -15.94 8.67
CA LEU A 174 -1.75 -17.16 9.15
C LEU A 174 -2.84 -16.85 10.19
N LYS A 175 -4.02 -17.41 10.03
CA LYS A 175 -5.11 -17.28 11.00
C LYS A 175 -4.84 -18.21 12.18
N MET A 176 -4.68 -17.64 13.36
CA MET A 176 -4.58 -18.41 14.59
C MET A 176 -5.95 -19.00 14.95
N GLU A 177 -5.99 -20.29 15.28
CA GLU A 177 -7.16 -21.00 15.80
C GLU A 177 -7.12 -21.20 17.31
N GLY A 178 -5.93 -21.30 17.87
CA GLY A 178 -5.72 -21.56 19.26
C GLY A 178 -4.31 -22.06 19.56
N ILE A 179 -4.19 -22.81 20.63
CA ILE A 179 -2.94 -23.41 21.09
C ILE A 179 -3.20 -24.89 21.29
N TYR A 180 -2.29 -25.75 20.87
CA TYR A 180 -2.33 -27.17 21.16
C TYR A 180 -2.27 -27.38 22.70
N GLN A 181 -3.28 -28.03 23.28
CA GLN A 181 -3.32 -28.24 24.71
C GLN A 181 -2.51 -29.49 25.12
N ARG A 182 -2.39 -30.46 24.21
CA ARG A 182 -1.70 -31.71 24.41
C ARG A 182 -0.93 -32.14 23.18
N ASP A 183 0.13 -32.92 23.35
CA ASP A 183 0.97 -33.40 22.25
C ASP A 183 0.24 -34.35 21.27
N ASP A 184 -0.78 -35.07 21.78
CA ASP A 184 -1.61 -35.98 20.96
C ASP A 184 -2.59 -35.23 20.02
N GLU A 185 -2.81 -33.94 20.24
CA GLU A 185 -3.58 -33.05 19.35
C GLU A 185 -2.75 -32.56 18.18
N VAL A 186 -1.42 -32.64 18.27
CA VAL A 186 -0.52 -32.14 17.20
C VAL A 186 -0.47 -33.16 16.06
N PRO A 187 -0.79 -32.75 14.80
CA PRO A 187 -0.66 -33.62 13.64
C PRO A 187 0.74 -34.23 13.55
N ALA A 188 0.84 -35.53 13.23
CA ALA A 188 2.12 -36.26 13.23
C ALA A 188 3.22 -35.57 12.35
N LYS A 189 2.83 -34.96 11.24
CA LYS A 189 3.76 -34.20 10.37
C LYS A 189 4.35 -32.98 11.05
N LEU A 190 3.54 -32.28 11.86
CA LEU A 190 3.99 -31.09 12.61
C LEU A 190 4.77 -31.49 13.86
N TYR A 191 4.35 -32.57 14.54
CA TYR A 191 5.08 -33.14 15.67
C TYR A 191 6.51 -33.56 15.29
N ALA A 192 6.66 -34.17 14.11
CA ALA A 192 7.99 -34.52 13.56
C ALA A 192 8.87 -33.28 13.25
N LYS A 193 8.26 -32.11 13.03
CA LYS A 193 8.95 -30.81 12.84
C LYS A 193 9.22 -30.05 14.14
N GLY A 194 8.87 -30.64 15.30
CA GLY A 194 9.15 -30.06 16.62
C GLY A 194 8.00 -29.29 17.25
N VAL A 195 6.83 -29.23 16.64
CA VAL A 195 5.64 -28.61 17.24
C VAL A 195 5.16 -29.45 18.42
N ARG A 196 4.77 -28.83 19.55
CA ARG A 196 4.41 -29.45 20.81
C ARG A 196 3.17 -28.76 21.43
N ALA A 197 2.66 -29.36 22.51
CA ALA A 197 1.70 -28.69 23.39
C ALA A 197 2.25 -27.31 23.82
N GLY A 198 1.42 -26.27 23.78
CA GLY A 198 1.79 -24.91 24.03
C GLY A 198 2.11 -24.09 22.77
N ASP A 199 2.35 -24.73 21.61
CA ASP A 199 2.55 -24.04 20.34
C ASP A 199 1.24 -23.60 19.70
N VAL A 200 1.32 -22.56 18.85
CA VAL A 200 0.15 -22.00 18.18
C VAL A 200 -0.36 -22.95 17.11
N ARG A 201 -1.68 -23.19 17.11
CA ARG A 201 -2.41 -23.88 16.06
C ARG A 201 -2.94 -22.86 15.05
N TYR A 202 -2.59 -23.05 13.80
CA TYR A 202 -3.05 -22.24 12.69
C TYR A 202 -4.14 -22.94 11.90
N PHE A 203 -5.07 -22.16 11.38
CA PHE A 203 -6.12 -22.65 10.47
C PHE A 203 -5.49 -23.07 9.14
N ASP A 204 -5.79 -24.31 8.70
CA ASP A 204 -5.43 -24.80 7.38
C ASP A 204 -6.64 -24.71 6.46
N TYR A 205 -6.50 -23.98 5.35
CA TYR A 205 -7.56 -23.81 4.34
C TYR A 205 -7.64 -24.99 3.36
N ASN A 206 -6.71 -25.95 3.45
CA ASN A 206 -6.59 -27.08 2.51
C ASN A 206 -7.05 -28.42 3.13
N GLU A 207 -7.60 -28.43 4.34
CA GLU A 207 -8.25 -29.61 4.94
C GLU A 207 -9.74 -29.66 4.62
#